data_149949c2f736b8e865b95f45ca563d04
#
_entry.id   149949c2f736b8e865b95f45ca563d04
#
_cell.length_a   1.000
_cell.length_b   1.000
_cell.length_c   1.000
_cell.angle_alpha   90.00
_cell.angle_beta   90.00
_cell.angle_gamma   90.00
#
_symmetry.space_group_name_H-M   'P 1'
#
loop_
_entity.id
_entity.type
_entity.pdbx_description
1 polymer ?
#
loop_
_entity_poly.entity_id
_entity_poly.type
_entity_poly.pdbx_seq_one_letter_code
_entity_poly.pdbx_strand_id
1 'polypeptide(L)'
;MAERIYIFGAHSRAQTLAAYLQALCPGVAIEAYLYNNEEENPAKVGEVPVIRLEKGNLHTEYPVYIGTRGIYHGEIAHALTSLGFEKITPVDVELDLRLRNAYLEKHFAERGRDFLKIEKMKAHGISAAIYVAKSIYDAPLKRQYREEPYEKLIQVGAALTDKRLPDCSVTDDTGDNISTKNRQFCELTALYWIWKNAGEDIVGLAHYRRHFILPPDWLERMLVNRVDVILPVPLYVAPSLRENFRKRHNPMDWDYMMAYLKGRDGKEAQEAEDFFRTNLYSPCNMFIMRREVLDELCGWLFPILFAVAGHSGTKDDSYGNRYPGFLSERLISFFFEKNRDRYNMVYSDKNFLD
;
A
#
# COMPACT_ATOMS: atom_id res chain seq x y z
N MET A 1 -13.21 -34.16 -0.72
CA MET A 1 -12.58 -33.74 0.57
C MET A 1 -11.91 -32.40 0.34
N ALA A 2 -11.92 -31.51 1.32
CA ALA A 2 -11.21 -30.25 1.23
C ALA A 2 -9.70 -30.50 1.11
N GLU A 3 -9.03 -29.79 0.19
CA GLU A 3 -7.56 -29.82 0.09
C GLU A 3 -6.98 -29.10 1.30
N ARG A 4 -6.20 -29.81 2.11
CA ARG A 4 -5.52 -29.21 3.27
C ARG A 4 -4.17 -28.65 2.89
N ILE A 5 -3.87 -27.46 3.36
CA ILE A 5 -2.60 -26.78 3.08
C ILE A 5 -1.99 -26.19 4.34
N TYR A 6 -0.70 -25.93 4.30
CA TYR A 6 0.00 -25.11 5.28
C TYR A 6 0.37 -23.74 4.68
N ILE A 7 0.46 -22.74 5.56
CA ILE A 7 1.01 -21.44 5.21
C ILE A 7 2.21 -21.17 6.11
N PHE A 8 3.37 -20.93 5.53
CA PHE A 8 4.56 -20.55 6.28
C PHE A 8 4.58 -19.03 6.54
N GLY A 9 4.66 -18.66 7.82
CA GLY A 9 4.45 -17.32 8.37
C GLY A 9 3.14 -17.23 9.13
N ALA A 10 3.06 -16.41 10.20
CA ALA A 10 1.86 -16.25 11.03
C ALA A 10 1.37 -14.80 11.10
N HIS A 11 2.09 -13.86 10.48
CA HIS A 11 1.78 -12.43 10.51
C HIS A 11 0.99 -11.97 9.29
N SER A 12 0.77 -10.66 9.18
CA SER A 12 -0.16 -10.03 8.23
C SER A 12 -0.07 -10.55 6.79
N ARG A 13 1.14 -10.82 6.29
CA ARG A 13 1.34 -11.30 4.91
C ARG A 13 0.78 -12.70 4.69
N ALA A 14 1.06 -13.61 5.63
CA ALA A 14 0.52 -14.97 5.61
C ALA A 14 -1.01 -14.98 5.81
N GLN A 15 -1.52 -14.11 6.67
CA GLN A 15 -2.97 -13.95 6.88
C GLN A 15 -3.68 -13.40 5.65
N THR A 16 -3.05 -12.46 4.94
CA THR A 16 -3.54 -11.95 3.65
C THR A 16 -3.58 -13.05 2.59
N LEU A 17 -2.51 -13.84 2.48
CA LEU A 17 -2.45 -14.99 1.59
C LEU A 17 -3.56 -16.01 1.90
N ALA A 18 -3.78 -16.30 3.19
CA ALA A 18 -4.86 -17.17 3.64
C ALA A 18 -6.22 -16.68 3.15
N ALA A 19 -6.51 -15.39 3.30
CA ALA A 19 -7.75 -14.79 2.83
C ALA A 19 -7.92 -14.92 1.32
N TYR A 20 -6.86 -14.74 0.54
CA TYR A 20 -6.91 -14.94 -0.91
C TYR A 20 -7.20 -16.39 -1.29
N LEU A 21 -6.44 -17.35 -0.71
CA LEU A 21 -6.59 -18.76 -1.04
C LEU A 21 -7.98 -19.29 -0.65
N GLN A 22 -8.48 -18.97 0.53
CA GLN A 22 -9.81 -19.38 0.97
C GLN A 22 -10.93 -18.79 0.13
N ALA A 23 -10.79 -17.53 -0.29
CA ALA A 23 -11.80 -16.89 -1.13
C ALA A 23 -11.81 -17.42 -2.56
N LEU A 24 -10.63 -17.72 -3.12
CA LEU A 24 -10.47 -18.16 -4.50
C LEU A 24 -10.69 -19.68 -4.67
N CYS A 25 -10.37 -20.45 -3.64
CA CYS A 25 -10.46 -21.91 -3.62
C CYS A 25 -11.36 -22.37 -2.46
N PRO A 26 -12.69 -22.36 -2.59
CA PRO A 26 -13.62 -22.70 -1.51
C PRO A 26 -13.43 -24.11 -0.89
N GLY A 27 -12.69 -24.98 -1.60
CA GLY A 27 -12.34 -26.32 -1.13
C GLY A 27 -11.03 -26.39 -0.34
N VAL A 28 -10.33 -25.28 -0.13
CA VAL A 28 -9.06 -25.24 0.61
C VAL A 28 -9.31 -24.99 2.09
N ALA A 29 -8.70 -25.84 2.93
CA ALA A 29 -8.65 -25.67 4.39
C ALA A 29 -7.20 -25.45 4.86
N ILE A 30 -6.96 -24.39 5.62
CA ILE A 30 -5.65 -24.13 6.21
C ILE A 30 -5.52 -25.01 7.46
N GLU A 31 -4.62 -25.97 7.42
CA GLU A 31 -4.36 -26.88 8.55
C GLU A 31 -3.61 -26.16 9.67
N ALA A 32 -2.54 -25.43 9.34
CA ALA A 32 -1.79 -24.62 10.27
C ALA A 32 -0.99 -23.52 9.57
N TYR A 33 -0.61 -22.51 10.36
CA TYR A 33 0.47 -21.60 10.03
C TYR A 33 1.78 -22.14 10.60
N LEU A 34 2.85 -22.17 9.80
CA LEU A 34 4.15 -22.70 10.19
C LEU A 34 5.17 -21.58 10.41
N TYR A 35 6.11 -21.79 11.31
CA TYR A 35 7.23 -20.87 11.51
C TYR A 35 8.49 -21.62 12.01
N ASN A 36 9.67 -21.00 11.87
CA ASN A 36 10.95 -21.54 12.32
C ASN A 36 11.86 -20.52 13.03
N ASN A 37 11.39 -19.28 13.22
CA ASN A 37 12.14 -18.22 13.86
C ASN A 37 11.97 -18.21 15.39
N GLU A 38 12.76 -17.37 16.07
CA GLU A 38 12.68 -17.16 17.51
C GLU A 38 11.70 -16.03 17.91
N GLU A 39 11.00 -15.43 16.94
CA GLU A 39 10.02 -14.38 17.20
C GLU A 39 8.81 -14.94 17.95
N GLU A 40 8.22 -14.12 18.79
CA GLU A 40 6.99 -14.47 19.49
C GLU A 40 5.81 -14.49 18.50
N ASN A 41 5.32 -15.69 18.20
CA ASN A 41 4.19 -15.88 17.32
C ASN A 41 2.92 -16.16 18.15
N PRO A 42 1.73 -15.75 17.67
CA PRO A 42 0.48 -16.10 18.34
C PRO A 42 0.28 -17.63 18.33
N ALA A 43 -0.37 -18.18 19.34
CA ALA A 43 -0.68 -19.63 19.37
C ALA A 43 -1.67 -20.03 18.26
N LYS A 44 -2.54 -19.10 17.83
CA LYS A 44 -3.53 -19.26 16.77
C LYS A 44 -3.69 -17.97 15.96
N VAL A 45 -4.12 -18.13 14.71
CA VAL A 45 -4.65 -17.05 13.87
C VAL A 45 -6.11 -17.40 13.56
N GLY A 46 -7.06 -16.70 14.17
CA GLY A 46 -8.44 -17.17 14.27
C GLY A 46 -8.49 -18.52 14.98
N GLU A 47 -9.09 -19.52 14.34
CA GLU A 47 -9.13 -20.89 14.88
C GLU A 47 -7.97 -21.77 14.37
N VAL A 48 -7.14 -21.30 13.46
CA VAL A 48 -6.05 -22.06 12.86
C VAL A 48 -4.81 -22.03 13.75
N PRO A 49 -4.22 -23.17 14.12
CA PRO A 49 -3.05 -23.22 14.98
C PRO A 49 -1.80 -22.67 14.28
N VAL A 50 -0.89 -22.12 15.08
CA VAL A 50 0.45 -21.67 14.64
C VAL A 50 1.47 -22.64 15.23
N ILE A 51 2.19 -23.37 14.38
CA ILE A 51 3.04 -24.50 14.75
C ILE A 51 4.50 -24.22 14.35
N ARG A 52 5.41 -24.42 15.30
CA ARG A 52 6.85 -24.38 15.01
C ARG A 52 7.24 -25.67 14.26
N LEU A 53 7.98 -25.55 13.15
CA LEU A 53 8.37 -26.68 12.28
C LEU A 53 8.97 -27.87 13.04
N GLU A 54 9.85 -27.62 13.99
CA GLU A 54 10.60 -28.64 14.73
C GLU A 54 9.76 -29.38 15.78
N LYS A 55 8.57 -28.86 16.13
CA LYS A 55 7.71 -29.36 17.23
C LYS A 55 6.41 -29.98 16.75
N GLY A 56 6.12 -29.87 15.46
CA GLY A 56 4.85 -30.33 14.88
C GLY A 56 4.93 -31.75 14.34
N ASN A 57 3.88 -32.54 14.57
CA ASN A 57 3.64 -33.75 13.79
C ASN A 57 2.95 -33.32 12.49
N LEU A 58 3.75 -33.00 11.43
CA LEU A 58 3.28 -32.36 10.20
C LEU A 58 3.04 -33.40 9.11
N HIS A 59 2.00 -33.20 8.33
CA HIS A 59 1.67 -33.96 7.13
C HIS A 59 2.46 -33.42 5.94
N THR A 60 3.59 -34.03 5.61
CA THR A 60 4.50 -33.55 4.56
C THR A 60 3.92 -33.67 3.15
N GLU A 61 2.85 -34.44 2.97
CA GLU A 61 2.09 -34.55 1.72
C GLU A 61 1.21 -33.30 1.42
N TYR A 62 0.94 -32.45 2.42
CA TYR A 62 0.15 -31.23 2.21
C TYR A 62 0.99 -30.13 1.58
N PRO A 63 0.43 -29.38 0.62
CA PRO A 63 1.10 -28.22 0.04
C PRO A 63 1.41 -27.15 1.09
N VAL A 64 2.58 -26.53 0.97
CA VAL A 64 3.01 -25.39 1.79
C VAL A 64 3.18 -24.16 0.92
N TYR A 65 2.49 -23.09 1.27
CA TYR A 65 2.67 -21.77 0.65
C TYR A 65 3.53 -20.91 1.57
N ILE A 66 4.66 -20.37 1.05
CA ILE A 66 5.54 -19.49 1.83
C ILE A 66 5.04 -18.06 1.73
N GLY A 67 4.34 -17.59 2.78
CA GLY A 67 3.72 -16.26 2.88
C GLY A 67 4.61 -15.21 3.58
N THR A 68 5.94 -15.33 3.49
CA THR A 68 6.89 -14.39 4.11
C THR A 68 7.51 -13.43 3.06
N ARG A 69 8.52 -12.65 3.46
CA ARG A 69 9.29 -11.82 2.52
C ARG A 69 10.16 -12.70 1.63
N GLY A 70 10.28 -12.34 0.33
CA GLY A 70 11.01 -13.10 -0.67
C GLY A 70 12.49 -13.42 -0.34
N ILE A 71 13.13 -12.54 0.45
CA ILE A 71 14.53 -12.74 0.90
C ILE A 71 14.71 -14.00 1.76
N TYR A 72 13.66 -14.50 2.39
CA TYR A 72 13.69 -15.71 3.23
C TYR A 72 13.19 -16.96 2.50
N HIS A 73 12.65 -16.84 1.27
CA HIS A 73 12.02 -17.97 0.57
C HIS A 73 12.96 -19.15 0.35
N GLY A 74 14.23 -18.88 -0.03
CA GLY A 74 15.20 -19.93 -0.29
C GLY A 74 15.56 -20.74 0.96
N GLU A 75 15.81 -20.06 2.08
CA GLU A 75 16.12 -20.68 3.37
C GLU A 75 14.93 -21.52 3.89
N ILE A 76 13.72 -20.93 3.83
CA ILE A 76 12.50 -21.59 4.27
C ILE A 76 12.19 -22.82 3.41
N ALA A 77 12.29 -22.69 2.08
CA ALA A 77 12.08 -23.81 1.16
C ALA A 77 13.06 -24.96 1.43
N HIS A 78 14.33 -24.64 1.67
CA HIS A 78 15.33 -25.64 2.05
C HIS A 78 14.98 -26.36 3.36
N ALA A 79 14.58 -25.62 4.39
CA ALA A 79 14.16 -26.18 5.67
C ALA A 79 12.95 -27.12 5.51
N LEU A 80 11.94 -26.70 4.75
CA LEU A 80 10.75 -27.52 4.46
C LEU A 80 11.10 -28.79 3.68
N THR A 81 11.95 -28.67 2.65
CA THR A 81 12.42 -29.84 1.88
C THR A 81 13.18 -30.84 2.76
N SER A 82 14.02 -30.34 3.67
CA SER A 82 14.76 -31.19 4.62
C SER A 82 13.84 -31.96 5.57
N LEU A 83 12.62 -31.50 5.80
CA LEU A 83 11.58 -32.17 6.58
C LEU A 83 10.69 -33.10 5.76
N GLY A 84 10.93 -33.20 4.45
CA GLY A 84 10.21 -34.10 3.55
C GLY A 84 9.00 -33.47 2.83
N PHE A 85 8.81 -32.16 2.88
CA PHE A 85 7.79 -31.52 2.07
C PHE A 85 8.20 -31.47 0.61
N GLU A 86 7.31 -31.91 -0.28
CA GLU A 86 7.54 -31.92 -1.74
C GLU A 86 6.80 -30.79 -2.47
N LYS A 87 5.66 -30.36 -1.94
CA LYS A 87 4.79 -29.36 -2.57
C LYS A 87 4.97 -28.00 -1.91
N ILE A 88 6.06 -27.32 -2.23
CA ILE A 88 6.43 -26.04 -1.66
C ILE A 88 6.23 -24.93 -2.71
N THR A 89 5.42 -23.93 -2.39
CA THR A 89 5.13 -22.80 -3.26
C THR A 89 5.55 -21.49 -2.59
N PRO A 90 6.71 -20.92 -2.93
CA PRO A 90 7.07 -19.58 -2.53
C PRO A 90 6.12 -18.57 -3.18
N VAL A 91 5.48 -17.73 -2.37
CA VAL A 91 4.61 -16.66 -2.87
C VAL A 91 5.46 -15.46 -3.23
N ASP A 92 6.01 -15.50 -4.44
CA ASP A 92 6.76 -14.40 -5.02
C ASP A 92 5.83 -13.22 -5.40
N VAL A 93 6.40 -12.16 -5.96
CA VAL A 93 5.66 -10.95 -6.35
C VAL A 93 4.62 -11.26 -7.42
N GLU A 94 4.94 -12.11 -8.38
CA GLU A 94 4.05 -12.44 -9.50
C GLU A 94 2.83 -13.26 -9.01
N LEU A 95 3.06 -14.27 -8.18
CA LEU A 95 1.99 -15.07 -7.60
C LEU A 95 1.11 -14.23 -6.64
N ASP A 96 1.72 -13.37 -5.80
CA ASP A 96 0.98 -12.46 -4.93
C ASP A 96 0.08 -11.51 -5.75
N LEU A 97 0.60 -10.93 -6.84
CA LEU A 97 -0.19 -10.09 -7.74
C LEU A 97 -1.38 -10.85 -8.37
N ARG A 98 -1.15 -12.07 -8.85
CA ARG A 98 -2.23 -12.89 -9.44
C ARG A 98 -3.32 -13.21 -8.42
N LEU A 99 -2.94 -13.68 -7.24
CA LEU A 99 -3.89 -14.02 -6.17
C LEU A 99 -4.67 -12.79 -5.71
N ARG A 100 -3.99 -11.67 -5.51
CA ARG A 100 -4.60 -10.41 -5.11
C ARG A 100 -5.61 -9.92 -6.13
N ASN A 101 -5.22 -9.87 -7.41
CA ASN A 101 -6.10 -9.41 -8.48
C ASN A 101 -7.34 -10.30 -8.59
N ALA A 102 -7.17 -11.62 -8.59
CA ALA A 102 -8.29 -12.56 -8.63
C ALA A 102 -9.22 -12.41 -7.41
N TYR A 103 -8.64 -12.24 -6.22
CA TYR A 103 -9.43 -11.97 -5.02
C TYR A 103 -10.24 -10.67 -5.14
N LEU A 104 -9.62 -9.60 -5.64
CA LEU A 104 -10.27 -8.30 -5.77
C LEU A 104 -11.34 -8.31 -6.88
N GLU A 105 -11.10 -8.99 -8.00
CA GLU A 105 -12.13 -9.19 -9.03
C GLU A 105 -13.38 -9.84 -8.43
N LYS A 106 -13.20 -10.93 -7.67
CA LYS A 106 -14.30 -11.61 -6.99
C LYS A 106 -14.95 -10.71 -5.93
N HIS A 107 -14.15 -10.08 -5.07
CA HIS A 107 -14.63 -9.23 -3.99
C HIS A 107 -15.47 -8.03 -4.49
N PHE A 108 -15.05 -7.40 -5.58
CA PHE A 108 -15.79 -6.29 -6.19
C PHE A 108 -17.05 -6.80 -6.90
N ALA A 109 -16.97 -7.91 -7.65
CA ALA A 109 -18.11 -8.50 -8.33
C ALA A 109 -19.24 -8.92 -7.36
N GLU A 110 -18.90 -9.51 -6.21
CA GLU A 110 -19.85 -9.87 -5.15
C GLU A 110 -20.61 -8.65 -4.58
N ARG A 111 -20.08 -7.45 -4.80
CA ARG A 111 -20.67 -6.16 -4.37
C ARG A 111 -21.29 -5.36 -5.51
N GLY A 112 -21.46 -6.00 -6.67
CA GLY A 112 -22.00 -5.36 -7.89
C GLY A 112 -21.10 -4.23 -8.42
N ARG A 113 -19.77 -4.35 -8.23
CA ARG A 113 -18.77 -3.34 -8.63
C ARG A 113 -17.77 -3.94 -9.61
N ASP A 114 -17.23 -3.13 -10.51
CA ASP A 114 -16.14 -3.51 -11.39
C ASP A 114 -14.78 -3.24 -10.74
N PHE A 115 -13.87 -4.20 -10.79
CA PHE A 115 -12.46 -4.00 -10.49
C PHE A 115 -11.73 -3.60 -11.77
N LEU A 116 -11.67 -2.28 -12.02
CA LEU A 116 -11.14 -1.73 -13.27
C LEU A 116 -9.65 -1.41 -13.13
N LYS A 117 -8.84 -1.95 -14.02
CA LYS A 117 -7.40 -1.68 -14.13
C LYS A 117 -7.10 -0.89 -15.41
N ILE A 118 -6.17 0.06 -15.30
CA ILE A 118 -5.85 1.00 -16.40
C ILE A 118 -5.41 0.30 -17.69
N GLU A 119 -4.75 -0.86 -17.61
CA GLU A 119 -4.32 -1.63 -18.76
C GLU A 119 -5.47 -2.16 -19.63
N LYS A 120 -6.70 -2.13 -19.14
CA LYS A 120 -7.91 -2.55 -19.89
C LYS A 120 -8.62 -1.37 -20.59
N MET A 121 -8.09 -0.14 -20.52
CA MET A 121 -8.78 1.09 -21.00
C MET A 121 -8.19 1.72 -22.27
N LYS A 122 -8.92 2.60 -22.97
CA LYS A 122 -8.58 3.18 -24.32
C LYS A 122 -8.09 4.64 -24.25
N ALA A 123 -7.35 5.16 -25.19
CA ALA A 123 -6.40 6.27 -25.06
C ALA A 123 -6.60 7.59 -25.88
N HIS A 124 -6.22 8.84 -25.37
CA HIS A 124 -6.10 10.18 -26.07
C HIS A 124 -5.25 11.26 -25.33
N GLY A 125 -4.60 12.20 -26.02
CA GLY A 125 -3.47 12.99 -25.51
C GLY A 125 -3.66 14.29 -24.69
N ILE A 126 -2.98 14.46 -23.53
CA ILE A 126 -2.80 15.62 -22.62
C ILE A 126 -1.45 15.52 -21.88
N SER A 127 -0.97 16.58 -21.22
CA SER A 127 0.28 16.58 -20.46
C SER A 127 0.14 15.90 -19.08
N ALA A 128 1.08 15.01 -18.75
CA ALA A 128 1.09 14.32 -17.48
C ALA A 128 2.51 14.12 -16.94
N ALA A 129 2.66 14.10 -15.60
CA ALA A 129 3.89 13.70 -14.94
C ALA A 129 3.59 12.90 -13.67
N ILE A 130 4.35 11.82 -13.47
CA ILE A 130 4.38 11.06 -12.22
C ILE A 130 5.67 11.44 -11.48
N TYR A 131 5.54 12.08 -10.35
CA TYR A 131 6.68 12.47 -9.52
C TYR A 131 7.11 11.31 -8.66
N VAL A 132 8.37 10.90 -8.77
CA VAL A 132 8.95 9.79 -8.02
C VAL A 132 9.75 10.36 -6.86
N ALA A 133 9.22 10.21 -5.65
CA ALA A 133 9.85 10.71 -4.44
C ALA A 133 11.12 9.91 -4.10
N LYS A 134 12.25 10.62 -3.95
CA LYS A 134 13.57 10.08 -3.63
C LYS A 134 14.27 10.96 -2.61
N SER A 135 14.96 10.35 -1.66
CA SER A 135 15.71 11.02 -0.59
C SER A 135 17.19 10.68 -0.65
N ILE A 136 18.04 11.56 -0.15
CA ILE A 136 19.48 11.27 0.03
C ILE A 136 19.74 10.13 1.02
N TYR A 137 18.76 9.75 1.83
CA TYR A 137 18.84 8.68 2.82
C TYR A 137 18.35 7.33 2.27
N ASP A 138 17.89 7.30 1.02
CA ASP A 138 17.39 6.08 0.40
C ASP A 138 18.54 5.13 0.09
N ALA A 139 18.37 3.86 0.45
CA ALA A 139 19.35 2.84 0.12
C ALA A 139 19.39 2.60 -1.40
N PRO A 140 20.57 2.34 -1.98
CA PRO A 140 20.69 2.02 -3.39
C PRO A 140 19.79 0.85 -3.81
N LEU A 141 19.21 0.94 -5.00
CA LEU A 141 18.47 -0.16 -5.59
C LEU A 141 19.41 -1.30 -5.95
N LYS A 142 19.02 -2.54 -5.68
CA LYS A 142 19.78 -3.73 -6.10
C LYS A 142 19.55 -4.05 -7.58
N ARG A 143 18.45 -3.61 -8.15
CA ARG A 143 18.10 -3.78 -9.56
C ARG A 143 18.16 -2.43 -10.27
N GLN A 144 18.68 -2.41 -11.48
CA GLN A 144 18.57 -1.24 -12.33
C GLN A 144 17.11 -1.03 -12.70
N TYR A 145 16.64 0.18 -12.48
CA TYR A 145 15.34 0.67 -12.94
C TYR A 145 15.59 1.79 -13.93
N ARG A 146 14.93 1.75 -15.07
CA ARG A 146 14.91 2.85 -16.04
C ARG A 146 13.62 3.60 -15.85
N GLU A 147 13.74 4.88 -15.56
CA GLU A 147 12.58 5.76 -15.44
C GLU A 147 11.82 5.82 -16.75
N GLU A 148 10.51 5.83 -16.67
CA GLU A 148 9.64 6.02 -17.82
C GLU A 148 9.61 7.50 -18.22
N PRO A 149 9.35 7.84 -19.51
CA PRO A 149 9.38 9.23 -19.98
C PRO A 149 8.40 10.18 -19.27
N TYR A 150 7.39 9.63 -18.62
CA TYR A 150 6.40 10.37 -17.83
C TYR A 150 6.78 10.48 -16.35
N GLU A 151 7.87 9.90 -15.91
CA GLU A 151 8.37 9.98 -14.54
C GLU A 151 9.35 11.15 -14.39
N LYS A 152 9.22 11.87 -13.27
CA LYS A 152 10.12 12.95 -12.84
C LYS A 152 10.60 12.68 -11.42
N LEU A 153 11.90 12.51 -11.24
CA LEU A 153 12.46 12.34 -9.90
C LEU A 153 12.35 13.67 -9.13
N ILE A 154 11.80 13.61 -7.91
CA ILE A 154 11.73 14.72 -6.96
C ILE A 154 12.50 14.39 -5.70
N GLN A 155 13.53 15.17 -5.37
CA GLN A 155 14.23 15.03 -4.09
C GLN A 155 13.35 15.56 -2.96
N VAL A 156 13.01 14.70 -1.99
CA VAL A 156 12.24 15.05 -0.80
C VAL A 156 13.15 15.34 0.39
N GLY A 157 12.70 16.25 1.28
CA GLY A 157 13.48 16.72 2.40
C GLY A 157 14.70 17.55 1.99
N ALA A 158 14.64 18.18 0.82
CA ALA A 158 15.74 18.94 0.28
C ALA A 158 16.13 20.14 1.17
N ALA A 159 15.18 20.73 1.90
CA ALA A 159 15.45 21.78 2.90
C ALA A 159 16.21 21.32 4.14
N LEU A 160 16.39 20.01 4.34
CA LEU A 160 17.11 19.45 5.50
C LEU A 160 18.57 19.12 5.22
N THR A 161 19.08 19.44 4.02
CA THR A 161 20.43 19.09 3.57
C THR A 161 20.91 19.96 2.43
N ASP A 162 22.22 20.22 2.38
CA ASP A 162 22.85 20.88 1.23
C ASP A 162 23.16 19.92 0.08
N LYS A 163 23.00 18.60 0.31
CA LYS A 163 23.23 17.60 -0.74
C LYS A 163 22.08 17.59 -1.74
N ARG A 164 22.41 17.54 -3.03
CA ARG A 164 21.45 17.39 -4.11
C ARG A 164 21.71 16.09 -4.85
N LEU A 165 20.62 15.38 -5.15
CA LEU A 165 20.66 14.16 -5.96
C LEU A 165 20.79 14.56 -7.44
N PRO A 166 21.83 14.11 -8.15
CA PRO A 166 22.10 14.58 -9.51
C PRO A 166 21.06 14.11 -10.53
N ASP A 167 20.33 13.05 -10.23
CA ASP A 167 19.26 12.48 -11.03
C ASP A 167 17.88 13.11 -10.75
N CYS A 168 17.72 13.90 -9.70
CA CYS A 168 16.48 14.60 -9.41
C CYS A 168 16.41 15.92 -10.19
N SER A 169 15.44 16.05 -11.09
CA SER A 169 15.18 17.30 -11.82
C SER A 169 14.42 18.35 -11.00
N VAL A 170 13.81 17.93 -9.88
CA VAL A 170 12.97 18.74 -9.00
C VAL A 170 13.36 18.52 -7.56
N THR A 171 13.21 19.55 -6.72
CA THR A 171 13.39 19.46 -5.26
C THR A 171 12.16 20.02 -4.55
N ASP A 172 11.77 19.39 -3.44
CA ASP A 172 10.56 19.75 -2.70
C ASP A 172 10.68 20.99 -1.82
N ASP A 173 11.83 21.69 -1.85
CA ASP A 173 12.13 22.92 -1.08
C ASP A 173 11.93 24.20 -1.88
N THR A 174 11.38 24.11 -3.09
CA THR A 174 11.08 25.28 -3.94
C THR A 174 9.61 25.68 -3.83
N GLY A 175 9.31 26.97 -4.12
CA GLY A 175 7.93 27.48 -4.07
C GLY A 175 7.24 27.29 -2.72
N ASP A 176 5.92 27.13 -2.74
CA ASP A 176 5.14 26.80 -1.52
C ASP A 176 5.38 25.33 -1.15
N ASN A 177 5.99 25.08 0.00
CA ASN A 177 6.47 23.75 0.39
C ASN A 177 6.46 23.49 1.89
N ILE A 178 6.59 22.24 2.25
CA ILE A 178 6.77 21.75 3.63
C ILE A 178 7.99 20.86 3.76
N SER A 179 9.02 21.04 2.96
CA SER A 179 10.22 20.22 2.86
C SER A 179 10.92 20.02 4.22
N THR A 180 10.94 21.04 5.09
CA THR A 180 11.49 20.94 6.46
C THR A 180 10.77 19.93 7.34
N LYS A 181 9.53 19.51 7.00
CA LYS A 181 8.75 18.51 7.73
C LYS A 181 9.00 17.08 7.23
N ASN A 182 9.90 16.85 6.29
CA ASN A 182 10.08 15.55 5.63
C ASN A 182 10.39 14.40 6.61
N ARG A 183 11.10 14.62 7.70
CA ARG A 183 11.35 13.59 8.73
C ARG A 183 10.07 13.01 9.33
N GLN A 184 8.96 13.75 9.26
CA GLN A 184 7.66 13.35 9.79
C GLN A 184 6.67 13.02 8.66
N PHE A 185 6.64 13.84 7.62
CA PHE A 185 5.69 13.73 6.51
C PHE A 185 6.18 12.85 5.36
N CYS A 186 7.46 12.50 5.31
CA CYS A 186 8.06 11.65 4.27
C CYS A 186 7.68 12.10 2.86
N GLU A 187 7.17 11.19 2.02
CA GLU A 187 6.71 11.45 0.65
C GLU A 187 5.57 12.48 0.54
N LEU A 188 4.89 12.75 1.63
CA LEU A 188 3.84 13.78 1.65
C LEU A 188 4.39 15.19 1.46
N THR A 189 5.69 15.42 1.64
CA THR A 189 6.32 16.70 1.27
C THR A 189 6.38 16.87 -0.24
N ALA A 190 6.59 15.77 -1.00
CA ALA A 190 6.42 15.77 -2.44
C ALA A 190 4.95 15.98 -2.85
N LEU A 191 4.01 15.30 -2.18
CA LEU A 191 2.57 15.51 -2.44
C LEU A 191 2.18 16.98 -2.28
N TYR A 192 2.62 17.62 -1.20
CA TYR A 192 2.35 19.03 -0.94
C TYR A 192 2.96 19.90 -2.04
N TRP A 193 4.22 19.64 -2.41
CA TRP A 193 4.92 20.37 -3.45
C TRP A 193 4.21 20.23 -4.82
N ILE A 194 3.81 19.00 -5.19
CA ILE A 194 3.06 18.73 -6.42
C ILE A 194 1.75 19.53 -6.44
N TRP A 195 1.02 19.51 -5.32
CA TRP A 195 -0.21 20.26 -5.17
C TRP A 195 -0.02 21.74 -5.41
N LYS A 196 1.04 22.33 -4.85
CA LYS A 196 1.27 23.79 -4.88
C LYS A 196 2.00 24.29 -6.11
N ASN A 197 2.84 23.49 -6.74
CA ASN A 197 3.81 23.99 -7.71
C ASN A 197 3.81 23.26 -9.06
N ALA A 198 3.31 22.03 -9.16
CA ALA A 198 3.28 21.31 -10.43
C ALA A 198 2.21 21.89 -11.38
N GLY A 199 2.49 21.94 -12.68
CA GLY A 199 1.63 22.60 -13.69
C GLY A 199 0.90 21.64 -14.63
N GLU A 200 1.12 20.32 -14.52
CA GLU A 200 0.52 19.32 -15.40
C GLU A 200 -0.96 19.09 -15.08
N ASP A 201 -1.74 18.78 -16.13
CA ASP A 201 -3.19 18.47 -16.01
C ASP A 201 -3.45 17.15 -15.26
N ILE A 202 -2.53 16.20 -15.40
CA ILE A 202 -2.55 14.94 -14.71
C ILE A 202 -1.23 14.78 -13.96
N VAL A 203 -1.31 14.52 -12.67
CA VAL A 203 -0.16 14.38 -11.78
C VAL A 203 -0.22 13.09 -11.00
N GLY A 204 0.93 12.52 -10.75
CA GLY A 204 1.06 11.32 -9.92
C GLY A 204 2.15 11.46 -8.89
N LEU A 205 2.07 10.63 -7.86
CA LEU A 205 3.11 10.40 -6.87
C LEU A 205 3.45 8.91 -6.81
N ALA A 206 4.72 8.62 -6.95
CA ALA A 206 5.31 7.29 -6.79
C ALA A 206 6.56 7.38 -5.89
N HIS A 207 7.23 6.27 -5.63
CA HIS A 207 8.41 6.24 -4.78
C HIS A 207 9.58 5.61 -5.54
N TYR A 208 10.80 5.91 -5.18
CA TYR A 208 12.00 5.37 -5.82
C TYR A 208 12.09 3.84 -5.84
N ARG A 209 11.35 3.14 -4.97
CA ARG A 209 11.24 1.67 -4.93
C ARG A 209 9.92 1.12 -5.41
N ARG A 210 8.97 1.99 -5.74
CA ARG A 210 7.60 1.58 -6.08
C ARG A 210 7.12 2.45 -7.21
N HIS A 211 6.99 1.86 -8.38
CA HIS A 211 6.49 2.52 -9.57
C HIS A 211 5.20 1.85 -10.01
N PHE A 212 4.32 2.57 -10.66
CA PHE A 212 3.14 1.99 -11.28
C PHE A 212 3.54 1.11 -12.46
N ILE A 213 2.84 -0.01 -12.63
CA ILE A 213 2.95 -0.86 -13.82
C ILE A 213 1.86 -0.40 -14.79
N LEU A 214 2.22 0.48 -15.72
CA LEU A 214 1.29 1.10 -16.65
C LEU A 214 1.50 0.57 -18.07
N PRO A 215 0.42 0.43 -18.87
CA PRO A 215 0.57 0.22 -20.31
C PRO A 215 1.15 1.48 -20.96
N PRO A 216 1.86 1.38 -22.09
CA PRO A 216 2.47 2.54 -22.75
C PRO A 216 1.48 3.66 -23.11
N ASP A 217 0.21 3.30 -23.33
CA ASP A 217 -0.89 4.18 -23.71
C ASP A 217 -1.80 4.54 -22.51
N TRP A 218 -1.29 4.44 -21.28
CA TRP A 218 -2.07 4.64 -20.05
C TRP A 218 -2.77 6.00 -19.98
N LEU A 219 -2.07 7.06 -20.40
CA LEU A 219 -2.59 8.43 -20.39
C LEU A 219 -3.78 8.56 -21.32
N GLU A 220 -3.64 8.03 -22.51
CA GLU A 220 -4.68 8.00 -23.53
C GLU A 220 -5.90 7.21 -23.00
N ARG A 221 -5.70 6.04 -22.38
CA ARG A 221 -6.77 5.26 -21.74
C ARG A 221 -7.49 6.04 -20.65
N MET A 222 -6.74 6.74 -19.81
CA MET A 222 -7.30 7.58 -18.76
C MET A 222 -8.26 8.64 -19.33
N LEU A 223 -7.89 9.24 -20.45
CA LEU A 223 -8.67 10.32 -21.07
C LEU A 223 -9.94 9.83 -21.77
N VAL A 224 -9.82 8.84 -22.66
CA VAL A 224 -10.98 8.32 -23.43
C VAL A 224 -12.04 7.72 -22.52
N ASN A 225 -11.62 7.10 -21.40
CA ASN A 225 -12.53 6.54 -20.43
C ASN A 225 -12.93 7.52 -19.32
N ARG A 226 -12.53 8.78 -19.41
CA ARG A 226 -12.82 9.84 -18.42
C ARG A 226 -12.44 9.41 -17.00
N VAL A 227 -11.32 8.71 -16.88
CA VAL A 227 -10.79 8.31 -15.58
C VAL A 227 -10.30 9.56 -14.85
N ASP A 228 -10.69 9.70 -13.59
CA ASP A 228 -10.30 10.82 -12.75
C ASP A 228 -9.08 10.49 -11.89
N VAL A 229 -8.97 9.22 -11.46
CA VAL A 229 -7.86 8.78 -10.61
C VAL A 229 -7.49 7.32 -10.86
N ILE A 230 -6.20 7.05 -10.83
CA ILE A 230 -5.60 5.71 -10.79
C ILE A 230 -4.96 5.54 -9.42
N LEU A 231 -5.40 4.54 -8.68
CA LEU A 231 -4.84 4.18 -7.38
C LEU A 231 -4.04 2.87 -7.46
N PRO A 232 -3.10 2.61 -6.56
CA PRO A 232 -2.55 1.28 -6.43
C PRO A 232 -3.64 0.26 -6.09
N VAL A 233 -3.52 -0.93 -6.66
CA VAL A 233 -4.39 -2.06 -6.30
C VAL A 233 -4.43 -2.20 -4.78
N PRO A 234 -5.62 -2.23 -4.16
CA PRO A 234 -5.77 -2.26 -2.71
C PRO A 234 -5.09 -3.45 -2.06
N LEU A 235 -4.62 -3.24 -0.85
CA LEU A 235 -4.12 -4.29 0.05
C LEU A 235 -5.21 -4.68 1.05
N TYR A 236 -5.29 -5.98 1.28
CA TYR A 236 -6.08 -6.51 2.39
C TYR A 236 -5.26 -6.49 3.69
N VAL A 237 -5.87 -6.06 4.78
CA VAL A 237 -5.30 -6.10 6.13
C VAL A 237 -6.29 -6.67 7.13
N ALA A 238 -5.80 -7.42 8.11
CA ALA A 238 -6.59 -8.02 9.16
C ALA A 238 -6.26 -7.38 10.52
N PRO A 239 -7.20 -7.35 11.44
CA PRO A 239 -8.62 -7.70 11.31
C PRO A 239 -9.45 -6.60 10.63
N SER A 240 -8.99 -5.34 10.62
CA SER A 240 -9.56 -4.17 9.96
C SER A 240 -8.48 -3.10 9.75
N LEU A 241 -8.76 -2.07 8.97
CA LEU A 241 -7.86 -0.92 8.78
C LEU A 241 -7.52 -0.24 10.11
N ARG A 242 -8.53 0.00 10.94
CA ARG A 242 -8.39 0.58 12.28
C ARG A 242 -7.50 -0.27 13.18
N GLU A 243 -7.83 -1.55 13.35
CA GLU A 243 -7.10 -2.42 14.26
C GLU A 243 -5.68 -2.72 13.75
N ASN A 244 -5.49 -2.81 12.43
CA ASN A 244 -4.17 -2.94 11.82
C ASN A 244 -3.28 -1.75 12.13
N PHE A 245 -3.83 -0.51 12.03
CA PHE A 245 -3.08 0.70 12.40
C PHE A 245 -2.73 0.68 13.88
N ARG A 246 -3.72 0.48 14.76
CA ARG A 246 -3.55 0.53 16.22
C ARG A 246 -2.56 -0.49 16.77
N LYS A 247 -2.42 -1.65 16.11
CA LYS A 247 -1.43 -2.68 16.48
C LYS A 247 -0.01 -2.35 16.03
N ARG A 248 0.16 -1.54 14.99
CA ARG A 248 1.46 -1.27 14.37
C ARG A 248 2.02 0.11 14.66
N HIS A 249 1.17 1.04 15.08
CA HIS A 249 1.49 2.44 15.30
C HIS A 249 0.87 2.92 16.61
N ASN A 250 1.17 4.17 17.02
CA ASN A 250 0.60 4.74 18.23
C ASN A 250 -0.91 4.95 18.07
N PRO A 251 -1.76 4.30 18.90
CA PRO A 251 -3.21 4.45 18.82
C PRO A 251 -3.71 5.87 19.07
N MET A 252 -2.98 6.69 19.84
CA MET A 252 -3.37 8.07 20.15
C MET A 252 -3.41 8.96 18.91
N ASP A 253 -2.51 8.72 17.92
CA ASP A 253 -2.51 9.47 16.67
C ASP A 253 -3.79 9.20 15.87
N TRP A 254 -4.27 7.96 15.91
CA TRP A 254 -5.56 7.56 15.33
C TRP A 254 -6.74 8.18 16.06
N ASP A 255 -6.75 8.10 17.38
CA ASP A 255 -7.85 8.59 18.19
C ASP A 255 -8.03 10.11 18.03
N TYR A 256 -6.92 10.85 17.95
CA TYR A 256 -6.97 12.28 17.68
C TYR A 256 -7.45 12.58 16.24
N MET A 257 -7.00 11.84 15.25
CA MET A 257 -7.49 11.98 13.87
C MET A 257 -9.02 11.83 13.81
N MET A 258 -9.55 10.79 14.45
CA MET A 258 -11.00 10.56 14.50
C MET A 258 -11.75 11.65 15.29
N ALA A 259 -11.17 12.12 16.38
CA ALA A 259 -11.73 13.23 17.14
C ALA A 259 -11.77 14.53 16.34
N TYR A 260 -10.69 14.80 15.57
CA TYR A 260 -10.62 15.96 14.67
C TYR A 260 -11.69 15.88 13.56
N LEU A 261 -11.82 14.73 12.91
CA LEU A 261 -12.88 14.51 11.91
C LEU A 261 -14.25 14.73 12.50
N LYS A 262 -14.52 14.21 13.70
CA LYS A 262 -15.79 14.38 14.40
C LYS A 262 -16.09 15.84 14.75
N GLY A 263 -15.07 16.60 15.15
CA GLY A 263 -15.20 18.03 15.44
C GLY A 263 -15.44 18.88 14.19
N ARG A 264 -14.99 18.40 13.03
CA ARG A 264 -15.17 19.06 11.73
C ARG A 264 -16.53 18.74 11.10
N ASP A 265 -16.89 17.45 11.04
CA ASP A 265 -18.15 16.94 10.50
C ASP A 265 -18.47 15.56 11.12
N GLY A 266 -19.51 15.51 11.93
CA GLY A 266 -19.91 14.28 12.62
C GLY A 266 -20.39 13.18 11.66
N LYS A 267 -20.98 13.53 10.52
CA LYS A 267 -21.41 12.57 9.49
C LYS A 267 -20.19 11.97 8.78
N GLU A 268 -19.27 12.81 8.36
CA GLU A 268 -18.01 12.36 7.75
C GLU A 268 -17.21 11.44 8.69
N ALA A 269 -17.18 11.77 9.98
CA ALA A 269 -16.50 10.93 10.97
C ALA A 269 -17.16 9.55 11.12
N GLN A 270 -18.49 9.46 11.04
CA GLN A 270 -19.19 8.19 11.07
C GLN A 270 -18.92 7.36 9.81
N GLU A 271 -18.95 7.96 8.63
CA GLU A 271 -18.60 7.33 7.37
C GLU A 271 -17.13 6.81 7.40
N ALA A 272 -16.22 7.59 7.98
CA ALA A 272 -14.82 7.20 8.17
C ALA A 272 -14.70 5.99 9.13
N GLU A 273 -15.40 6.01 10.27
CA GLU A 273 -15.41 4.89 11.22
C GLU A 273 -15.93 3.60 10.56
N ASP A 274 -16.97 3.68 9.74
CA ASP A 274 -17.53 2.52 9.04
C ASP A 274 -16.57 2.01 7.97
N PHE A 275 -15.93 2.89 7.19
CA PHE A 275 -14.89 2.52 6.25
C PHE A 275 -13.69 1.86 6.94
N PHE A 276 -13.23 2.40 8.06
CA PHE A 276 -12.05 1.88 8.76
C PHE A 276 -12.29 0.55 9.49
N ARG A 277 -13.52 0.08 9.58
CA ARG A 277 -13.86 -1.30 9.98
C ARG A 277 -13.67 -2.31 8.85
N THR A 278 -13.50 -1.85 7.61
CA THR A 278 -13.20 -2.71 6.47
C THR A 278 -11.72 -3.12 6.43
N ASN A 279 -11.33 -3.83 5.38
CA ASN A 279 -10.02 -4.47 5.27
C ASN A 279 -9.16 -3.98 4.10
N LEU A 280 -9.72 -3.15 3.20
CA LEU A 280 -9.04 -2.77 1.96
C LEU A 280 -8.65 -1.29 1.96
N TYR A 281 -7.41 -1.00 1.56
CA TYR A 281 -6.94 0.35 1.31
C TYR A 281 -5.87 0.38 0.22
N SER A 282 -5.77 1.46 -0.52
CA SER A 282 -4.71 1.70 -1.50
C SER A 282 -3.45 2.19 -0.77
N PRO A 283 -2.33 1.45 -0.86
CA PRO A 283 -1.15 1.69 -0.02
C PRO A 283 -0.20 2.73 -0.61
N CYS A 284 0.75 3.18 0.23
CA CYS A 284 1.96 3.89 -0.16
C CYS A 284 1.76 5.35 -0.57
N ASN A 285 0.62 5.98 -0.29
CA ASN A 285 0.34 7.37 -0.72
C ASN A 285 0.54 7.61 -2.22
N MET A 286 0.48 6.55 -3.04
CA MET A 286 0.66 6.60 -4.48
C MET A 286 -0.68 6.88 -5.18
N PHE A 287 -0.62 7.62 -6.25
CA PHE A 287 -1.78 7.92 -7.11
C PHE A 287 -1.32 8.49 -8.45
N ILE A 288 -2.24 8.50 -9.42
CA ILE A 288 -2.20 9.36 -10.61
C ILE A 288 -3.60 9.94 -10.75
N MET A 289 -3.75 11.25 -10.81
CA MET A 289 -5.07 11.88 -10.85
C MET A 289 -5.07 13.20 -11.61
N ARG A 290 -6.27 13.62 -11.99
CA ARG A 290 -6.50 14.95 -12.55
C ARG A 290 -6.17 16.03 -11.53
N ARG A 291 -5.74 17.18 -11.99
CA ARG A 291 -5.37 18.32 -11.14
C ARG A 291 -6.50 18.71 -10.18
N GLU A 292 -7.71 18.79 -10.69
CA GLU A 292 -8.87 19.19 -9.88
C GLU A 292 -9.14 18.20 -8.73
N VAL A 293 -8.94 16.91 -8.98
CA VAL A 293 -9.08 15.87 -7.96
C VAL A 293 -7.98 15.99 -6.90
N LEU A 294 -6.75 16.31 -7.34
CA LEU A 294 -5.63 16.56 -6.41
C LEU A 294 -5.92 17.77 -5.51
N ASP A 295 -6.44 18.85 -6.07
CA ASP A 295 -6.75 20.07 -5.33
C ASP A 295 -7.81 19.79 -4.25
N GLU A 296 -8.86 19.06 -4.58
CA GLU A 296 -9.89 18.65 -3.62
C GLU A 296 -9.32 17.72 -2.53
N LEU A 297 -8.56 16.70 -2.95
CA LEU A 297 -7.93 15.75 -2.01
C LEU A 297 -7.00 16.48 -1.05
N CYS A 298 -6.06 17.28 -1.56
CA CYS A 298 -5.05 17.93 -0.73
C CYS A 298 -5.67 19.02 0.16
N GLY A 299 -6.66 19.76 -0.33
CA GLY A 299 -7.41 20.74 0.44
C GLY A 299 -8.17 20.12 1.62
N TRP A 300 -8.59 18.86 1.48
CA TRP A 300 -9.23 18.09 2.55
C TRP A 300 -8.20 17.40 3.46
N LEU A 301 -7.17 16.78 2.91
CA LEU A 301 -6.21 15.91 3.60
C LEU A 301 -5.24 16.69 4.50
N PHE A 302 -4.59 17.73 3.97
CA PHE A 302 -3.52 18.42 4.70
C PHE A 302 -3.99 19.12 5.97
N PRO A 303 -5.17 19.76 6.06
CA PRO A 303 -5.68 20.28 7.32
C PRO A 303 -5.81 19.21 8.42
N ILE A 304 -6.22 18.00 8.06
CA ILE A 304 -6.32 16.87 8.99
C ILE A 304 -4.91 16.47 9.47
N LEU A 305 -3.99 16.27 8.55
CA LEU A 305 -2.62 15.83 8.87
C LEU A 305 -1.87 16.88 9.69
N PHE A 306 -2.03 18.17 9.39
CA PHE A 306 -1.41 19.24 10.15
C PHE A 306 -2.00 19.35 11.57
N ALA A 307 -3.30 19.17 11.74
CA ALA A 307 -3.94 19.15 13.05
C ALA A 307 -3.42 18.00 13.91
N VAL A 308 -3.34 16.79 13.32
CA VAL A 308 -2.79 15.62 14.01
C VAL A 308 -1.31 15.83 14.34
N ALA A 309 -0.53 16.33 13.40
CA ALA A 309 0.90 16.59 13.62
C ALA A 309 1.14 17.67 14.68
N GLY A 310 0.31 18.71 14.70
CA GLY A 310 0.37 19.78 15.73
C GLY A 310 0.03 19.28 17.13
N HIS A 311 -0.90 18.32 17.24
CA HIS A 311 -1.28 17.71 18.52
C HIS A 311 -0.27 16.67 19.00
N SER A 312 0.09 15.72 18.13
CA SER A 312 0.96 14.57 18.49
C SER A 312 2.45 14.92 18.53
N GLY A 313 2.85 16.03 17.91
CA GLY A 313 4.24 16.48 17.86
C GLY A 313 5.18 15.53 17.11
N THR A 314 6.47 15.75 17.31
CA THR A 314 7.53 14.86 16.82
C THR A 314 7.75 13.71 17.80
N LYS A 315 8.16 12.54 17.28
CA LYS A 315 8.48 11.34 18.06
C LYS A 315 9.99 11.09 18.00
N ASP A 316 10.57 10.57 19.08
CA ASP A 316 11.99 10.21 19.14
C ASP A 316 12.32 9.01 18.23
N ASP A 317 11.40 8.06 18.15
CA ASP A 317 11.50 6.94 17.22
C ASP A 317 11.22 7.39 15.78
N SER A 318 12.19 7.19 14.90
CA SER A 318 12.14 7.62 13.50
C SER A 318 11.00 6.93 12.71
N TYR A 319 10.66 5.67 13.04
CA TYR A 319 9.56 4.97 12.42
C TYR A 319 8.21 5.50 12.91
N GLY A 320 8.04 5.62 14.21
CA GLY A 320 6.83 6.17 14.83
C GLY A 320 6.57 7.63 14.45
N ASN A 321 7.64 8.41 14.21
CA ASN A 321 7.53 9.81 13.78
C ASN A 321 6.87 9.97 12.39
N ARG A 322 6.82 8.90 11.59
CA ARG A 322 6.20 8.88 10.25
C ARG A 322 4.68 8.67 10.27
N TYR A 323 4.03 8.78 11.43
CA TYR A 323 2.59 8.54 11.56
C TYR A 323 1.70 9.34 10.59
N PRO A 324 2.01 10.59 10.17
CA PRO A 324 1.21 11.27 9.16
C PRO A 324 1.16 10.50 7.83
N GLY A 325 2.28 9.89 7.41
CA GLY A 325 2.34 9.05 6.20
C GLY A 325 1.46 7.81 6.33
N PHE A 326 1.43 7.16 7.50
CA PHE A 326 0.59 5.99 7.73
C PHE A 326 -0.89 6.33 7.86
N LEU A 327 -1.24 7.48 8.43
CA LEU A 327 -2.62 7.96 8.47
C LEU A 327 -3.13 8.36 7.09
N SER A 328 -2.30 9.04 6.30
CA SER A 328 -2.68 9.53 4.98
C SER A 328 -3.05 8.42 4.01
N GLU A 329 -2.37 7.27 4.04
CA GLU A 329 -2.76 6.10 3.21
C GLU A 329 -4.23 5.69 3.45
N ARG A 330 -4.68 5.70 4.71
CA ARG A 330 -6.06 5.36 5.08
C ARG A 330 -7.03 6.49 4.74
N LEU A 331 -6.61 7.71 4.98
CA LEU A 331 -7.41 8.91 4.67
C LEU A 331 -7.61 9.09 3.17
N ILE A 332 -6.59 8.88 2.33
CA ILE A 332 -6.71 8.92 0.87
C ILE A 332 -7.70 7.84 0.40
N SER A 333 -7.57 6.63 0.92
CA SER A 333 -8.50 5.54 0.58
C SER A 333 -9.93 5.85 1.01
N PHE A 334 -10.13 6.42 2.19
CA PHE A 334 -11.44 6.89 2.65
C PHE A 334 -11.98 8.03 1.80
N PHE A 335 -11.16 9.01 1.46
CA PHE A 335 -11.59 10.12 0.59
C PHE A 335 -12.18 9.62 -0.72
N PHE A 336 -11.52 8.68 -1.37
CA PHE A 336 -12.00 8.11 -2.61
C PHE A 336 -13.21 7.17 -2.42
N GLU A 337 -13.27 6.42 -1.34
CA GLU A 337 -14.45 5.60 -1.06
C GLU A 337 -15.69 6.47 -0.82
N LYS A 338 -15.56 7.53 -0.03
CA LYS A 338 -16.64 8.50 0.25
C LYS A 338 -17.13 9.21 -1.01
N ASN A 339 -16.23 9.52 -1.94
CA ASN A 339 -16.52 10.22 -3.18
C ASN A 339 -16.64 9.28 -4.39
N ARG A 340 -16.92 8.01 -4.19
CA ARG A 340 -16.96 6.97 -5.22
C ARG A 340 -17.90 7.31 -6.39
N ASP A 341 -19.03 7.91 -6.11
CA ASP A 341 -20.03 8.29 -7.11
C ASP A 341 -19.65 9.56 -7.89
N ARG A 342 -18.64 10.30 -7.40
CA ARG A 342 -18.15 11.53 -8.02
C ARG A 342 -17.00 11.30 -8.97
N TYR A 343 -16.13 10.32 -8.68
CA TYR A 343 -14.90 10.08 -9.42
C TYR A 343 -14.90 8.72 -10.09
N ASN A 344 -14.52 8.71 -11.37
CA ASN A 344 -14.23 7.49 -12.09
C ASN A 344 -12.84 6.96 -11.70
N MET A 345 -12.82 5.96 -10.82
CA MET A 345 -11.62 5.40 -10.23
C MET A 345 -11.23 4.09 -10.89
N VAL A 346 -9.95 3.93 -11.16
CA VAL A 346 -9.37 2.66 -11.62
C VAL A 346 -8.12 2.32 -10.82
N TYR A 347 -7.62 1.10 -11.01
CA TYR A 347 -6.46 0.62 -10.27
C TYR A 347 -5.33 0.20 -11.21
N SER A 348 -4.10 0.32 -10.73
CA SER A 348 -2.93 -0.23 -11.39
C SER A 348 -2.05 -0.98 -10.39
N ASP A 349 -1.40 -2.03 -10.88
CA ASP A 349 -0.37 -2.70 -10.10
C ASP A 349 0.84 -1.79 -9.90
N LYS A 350 1.60 -2.08 -8.89
CA LYS A 350 2.90 -1.45 -8.65
C LYS A 350 3.98 -2.49 -8.47
N ASN A 351 5.18 -2.19 -8.94
CA ASN A 351 6.35 -3.00 -8.63
C ASN A 351 6.88 -2.71 -7.21
N PHE A 352 7.85 -3.48 -6.81
CA PHE A 352 8.69 -3.22 -5.65
C PHE A 352 10.13 -3.54 -6.04
N LEU A 353 10.98 -2.51 -6.07
CA LEU A 353 12.40 -2.62 -6.38
C LEU A 353 13.18 -2.79 -5.06
N ASP A 354 13.95 -3.85 -4.97
CA ASP A 354 14.78 -4.18 -3.80
C ASP A 354 16.17 -3.54 -3.88
#